data_b64739cef9042806e42784baf3d90df6
#
_entry.id   b64739cef9042806e42784baf3d90df6
#
_cell.length_a   1.000
_cell.length_b   1.000
_cell.length_c   1.000
_cell.angle_alpha   90.00
_cell.angle_beta   90.00
_cell.angle_gamma   90.00
#
_symmetry.space_group_name_H-M   'P 1'
#
loop_
_entity.id
_entity.type
_entity.pdbx_description
1 polymer ?
#
loop_
_entity_poly.entity_id
_entity_poly.type
_entity_poly.pdbx_seq_one_letter_code
_entity_poly.pdbx_strand_id
1 'polypeptide(L)'
;MRVVATDLDRTLLPNGRQEYDGSMPAFCRMIKKENLKLIYVTGRNLRLVKEAVAEFKTPWPDFIVAEVGTKLYSRNNGRFVEDSEWIRRIRSVTRNWNIDHFQERLSSIKGLRIQEKDKQNEFKLSYYVDESEGSSQLVRKVTEIIKRLSKDATVVYSVNETQNVRLLDILPRSATKLTGLEYIRKRLRLKKQDIIYCGDSGNDTLPLTFGYKSILVRNAIPEVKNTVREISQQKGILDNLYIAKGCKKLNGHYVSGIIEGLIKFGVLPPRYAE
;
A
#
# COMPACT_ATOMS: atom_id res chain seq x y z
N MET A 1 10.07 9.58 17.51
CA MET A 1 10.32 9.63 16.05
C MET A 1 9.01 9.35 15.34
N ARG A 2 8.58 10.19 14.40
CA ARG A 2 7.35 9.99 13.63
C ARG A 2 7.68 9.50 12.23
N VAL A 3 6.86 8.60 11.71
CA VAL A 3 7.04 7.96 10.42
C VAL A 3 5.79 8.16 9.58
N VAL A 4 5.97 8.62 8.35
CA VAL A 4 4.94 8.63 7.31
C VAL A 4 5.19 7.40 6.43
N ALA A 5 4.27 6.44 6.48
CA ALA A 5 4.27 5.28 5.61
C ALA A 5 3.17 5.48 4.56
N THR A 6 3.50 5.51 3.29
CA THR A 6 2.54 5.86 2.24
C THR A 6 2.59 4.88 1.08
N ASP A 7 1.42 4.52 0.55
CA ASP A 7 1.36 3.98 -0.81
C ASP A 7 1.81 5.05 -1.81
N LEU A 8 2.17 4.63 -3.01
CA LEU A 8 2.63 5.50 -4.07
C LEU A 8 1.50 5.88 -5.03
N ASP A 9 1.02 4.92 -5.80
CA ASP A 9 0.08 5.17 -6.88
C ASP A 9 -1.23 5.74 -6.35
N ARG A 10 -1.64 6.90 -6.89
CA ARG A 10 -2.88 7.58 -6.49
C ARG A 10 -2.98 7.97 -5.01
N THR A 11 -1.92 7.72 -4.22
CA THR A 11 -1.82 8.13 -2.82
C THR A 11 -0.81 9.26 -2.65
N LEU A 12 0.48 9.00 -2.85
CA LEU A 12 1.49 10.04 -2.89
C LEU A 12 1.61 10.65 -4.28
N LEU A 13 1.57 9.81 -5.33
CA LEU A 13 1.76 10.22 -6.72
C LEU A 13 0.44 10.74 -7.32
N PRO A 14 0.45 11.92 -7.98
CA PRO A 14 -0.71 12.46 -8.66
C PRO A 14 -0.88 11.83 -10.06
N ASN A 15 -0.90 10.51 -10.13
CA ASN A 15 -1.00 9.74 -11.36
C ASN A 15 -2.41 9.14 -11.61
N GLY A 16 -3.43 9.69 -10.97
CA GLY A 16 -4.84 9.36 -11.21
C GLY A 16 -5.54 10.37 -12.12
N ARG A 17 -6.87 10.30 -12.16
CA ARG A 17 -7.71 11.15 -13.01
C ARG A 17 -8.13 12.47 -12.33
N GLN A 18 -7.95 12.57 -11.02
CA GLN A 18 -8.36 13.72 -10.24
C GLN A 18 -7.34 14.85 -10.36
N GLU A 19 -7.82 16.07 -10.15
CA GLU A 19 -6.98 17.28 -10.18
C GLU A 19 -5.87 17.22 -9.15
N TYR A 20 -4.67 17.64 -9.55
CA TYR A 20 -3.51 17.81 -8.71
C TYR A 20 -3.25 19.29 -8.41
N ASP A 21 -3.18 19.66 -7.15
CA ASP A 21 -3.02 21.05 -6.68
C ASP A 21 -1.57 21.55 -6.57
N GLY A 22 -0.60 20.78 -7.04
CA GLY A 22 0.81 21.18 -7.00
C GLY A 22 1.50 21.02 -5.63
N SER A 23 0.92 20.28 -4.68
CA SER A 23 1.38 20.22 -3.28
C SER A 23 2.66 19.38 -3.04
N MET A 24 3.19 18.64 -4.01
CA MET A 24 4.39 17.80 -3.84
C MET A 24 5.64 18.58 -3.36
N PRO A 25 5.99 19.74 -3.91
CA PRO A 25 7.15 20.52 -3.44
C PRO A 25 7.00 20.95 -1.97
N ALA A 26 5.76 21.25 -1.54
CA ALA A 26 5.47 21.57 -0.14
C ALA A 26 5.70 20.35 0.74
N PHE A 27 5.18 19.17 0.35
CA PHE A 27 5.40 17.91 1.06
C PHE A 27 6.89 17.59 1.21
N CYS A 28 7.69 17.72 0.15
CA CYS A 28 9.15 17.52 0.21
C CYS A 28 9.82 18.40 1.26
N ARG A 29 9.46 19.69 1.30
CA ARG A 29 9.97 20.64 2.31
C ARG A 29 9.55 20.25 3.72
N MET A 30 8.30 19.82 3.90
CA MET A 30 7.74 19.41 5.20
C MET A 30 8.44 18.18 5.76
N ILE A 31 8.57 17.11 4.97
CA ILE A 31 9.25 15.87 5.38
C ILE A 31 10.66 16.20 5.90
N LYS A 32 11.40 17.05 5.18
CA LYS A 32 12.76 17.46 5.56
C LYS A 32 12.76 18.33 6.82
N LYS A 33 11.91 19.37 6.86
CA LYS A 33 11.89 20.37 7.95
C LYS A 33 11.45 19.75 9.29
N GLU A 34 10.45 18.89 9.25
CA GLU A 34 9.90 18.24 10.45
C GLU A 34 10.64 16.93 10.79
N ASN A 35 11.74 16.64 10.07
CA ASN A 35 12.58 15.43 10.24
C ASN A 35 11.75 14.14 10.34
N LEU A 36 10.77 14.00 9.43
CA LEU A 36 9.92 12.83 9.37
C LEU A 36 10.60 11.71 8.59
N LYS A 37 10.58 10.50 9.13
CA LYS A 37 10.98 9.33 8.36
C LYS A 37 9.91 8.95 7.36
N LEU A 38 10.33 8.54 6.18
CA LEU A 38 9.45 8.20 5.07
C LEU A 38 9.63 6.73 4.67
N ILE A 39 8.51 6.01 4.58
CA ILE A 39 8.46 4.63 4.12
C ILE A 39 7.51 4.56 2.94
N TYR A 40 7.97 4.06 1.80
CA TYR A 40 7.08 3.72 0.70
C TYR A 40 6.58 2.29 0.86
N VAL A 41 5.26 2.09 0.70
CA VAL A 41 4.58 0.79 0.88
C VAL A 41 3.75 0.52 -0.36
N THR A 42 4.32 -0.11 -1.39
CA THR A 42 3.78 -0.08 -2.74
C THR A 42 3.72 -1.45 -3.42
N GLY A 43 2.88 -1.56 -4.44
CA GLY A 43 2.88 -2.68 -5.39
C GLY A 43 4.05 -2.66 -6.38
N ARG A 44 4.70 -1.51 -6.55
CA ARG A 44 5.82 -1.33 -7.48
C ARG A 44 7.06 -2.09 -7.02
N ASN A 45 7.86 -2.58 -7.98
CA ASN A 45 9.22 -3.04 -7.71
C ASN A 45 10.19 -1.86 -7.55
N LEU A 46 11.43 -2.13 -7.12
CA LEU A 46 12.43 -1.09 -6.85
C LEU A 46 12.73 -0.21 -8.07
N ARG A 47 12.79 -0.79 -9.28
CA ARG A 47 13.01 -0.04 -10.52
C ARG A 47 11.91 1.01 -10.74
N LEU A 48 10.66 0.57 -10.68
CA LEU A 48 9.49 1.45 -10.86
C LEU A 48 9.36 2.49 -9.74
N VAL A 49 9.81 2.19 -8.52
CA VAL A 49 9.88 3.19 -7.44
C VAL A 49 10.90 4.27 -7.78
N LYS A 50 12.09 3.91 -8.26
CA LYS A 50 13.13 4.88 -8.65
C LYS A 50 12.67 5.77 -9.80
N GLU A 51 12.02 5.19 -10.81
CA GLU A 51 11.43 5.92 -11.93
C GLU A 51 10.38 6.93 -11.44
N ALA A 52 9.47 6.51 -10.55
CA ALA A 52 8.46 7.39 -9.97
C ALA A 52 9.07 8.55 -9.14
N VAL A 53 10.10 8.27 -8.36
CA VAL A 53 10.80 9.32 -7.59
C VAL A 53 11.40 10.37 -8.53
N ALA A 54 11.99 9.95 -9.64
CA ALA A 54 12.58 10.87 -10.63
C ALA A 54 11.49 11.67 -11.37
N GLU A 55 10.43 11.01 -11.84
CA GLU A 55 9.33 11.60 -12.60
C GLU A 55 8.55 12.62 -11.79
N PHE A 56 8.08 12.23 -10.60
CA PHE A 56 7.22 13.05 -9.75
C PHE A 56 8.00 13.92 -8.75
N LYS A 57 9.34 13.84 -8.75
CA LYS A 57 10.23 14.58 -7.84
C LYS A 57 9.84 14.42 -6.37
N THR A 58 9.47 13.19 -5.99
CA THR A 58 9.12 12.87 -4.60
C THR A 58 10.37 12.76 -3.73
N PRO A 59 10.26 12.87 -2.37
CA PRO A 59 11.41 12.65 -1.50
C PRO A 59 11.85 11.18 -1.57
N TRP A 60 13.16 10.94 -1.47
CA TRP A 60 13.66 9.58 -1.32
C TRP A 60 13.25 9.01 0.04
N PRO A 61 12.65 7.81 0.11
CA PRO A 61 12.27 7.20 1.38
C PRO A 61 13.48 6.60 2.12
N ASP A 62 13.34 6.41 3.44
CA ASP A 62 14.30 5.66 4.26
C ASP A 62 14.19 4.15 4.03
N PHE A 63 12.95 3.65 3.81
CA PHE A 63 12.64 2.25 3.55
C PHE A 63 11.60 2.12 2.43
N ILE A 64 11.62 0.97 1.77
CA ILE A 64 10.60 0.59 0.78
C ILE A 64 10.08 -0.81 1.12
N VAL A 65 8.79 -0.93 1.34
CA VAL A 65 8.03 -2.18 1.30
C VAL A 65 7.47 -2.29 -0.11
N ALA A 66 8.15 -3.04 -0.95
CA ALA A 66 7.86 -3.16 -2.38
C ALA A 66 7.08 -4.44 -2.71
N GLU A 67 6.53 -4.48 -3.93
CA GLU A 67 5.88 -5.67 -4.49
C GLU A 67 4.80 -6.23 -3.54
N VAL A 68 3.95 -5.33 -3.03
CA VAL A 68 2.83 -5.60 -2.09
C VAL A 68 3.31 -6.15 -0.74
N GLY A 69 4.62 -6.07 -0.42
CA GLY A 69 5.20 -6.54 0.84
C GLY A 69 6.13 -7.73 0.73
N THR A 70 6.31 -8.29 -0.46
CA THR A 70 7.20 -9.45 -0.68
C THR A 70 8.68 -9.08 -0.73
N LYS A 71 9.00 -7.81 -0.99
CA LYS A 71 10.36 -7.26 -1.01
C LYS A 71 10.48 -6.07 -0.07
N LEU A 72 11.63 -5.95 0.57
CA LEU A 72 11.92 -4.88 1.51
C LEU A 72 13.32 -4.32 1.27
N TYR A 73 13.43 -3.00 1.27
CA TYR A 73 14.71 -2.31 1.06
C TYR A 73 14.92 -1.24 2.13
N SER A 74 16.16 -1.09 2.56
CA SER A 74 16.62 0.03 3.39
C SER A 74 17.57 0.93 2.60
N ARG A 75 17.51 2.24 2.83
CA ARG A 75 18.41 3.21 2.19
C ARG A 75 19.65 3.42 3.02
N ASN A 76 20.82 3.01 2.49
CA ASN A 76 22.13 3.18 3.12
C ASN A 76 23.04 3.97 2.17
N ASN A 77 23.62 5.08 2.63
CA ASN A 77 24.51 5.93 1.83
C ASN A 77 23.95 6.25 0.42
N GLY A 78 22.64 6.58 0.34
CA GLY A 78 21.98 6.89 -0.92
C GLY A 78 21.59 5.70 -1.81
N ARG A 79 21.98 4.48 -1.44
CA ARG A 79 21.65 3.24 -2.17
C ARG A 79 20.60 2.42 -1.43
N PHE A 80 19.72 1.76 -2.17
CA PHE A 80 18.77 0.80 -1.62
C PHE A 80 19.39 -0.59 -1.57
N VAL A 81 19.37 -1.18 -0.38
CA VAL A 81 19.85 -2.54 -0.11
C VAL A 81 18.65 -3.41 0.25
N GLU A 82 18.51 -4.56 -0.43
CA GLU A 82 17.45 -5.53 -0.14
C GLU A 82 17.68 -6.18 1.23
N ASP A 83 16.60 -6.36 1.99
CA ASP A 83 16.63 -6.99 3.30
C ASP A 83 16.55 -8.52 3.17
N SER A 84 17.70 -9.19 3.22
CA SER A 84 17.78 -10.64 3.11
C SER A 84 17.18 -11.36 4.33
N GLU A 85 17.11 -10.71 5.49
CA GLU A 85 16.49 -11.28 6.68
C GLU A 85 14.97 -11.33 6.51
N TRP A 86 14.37 -10.32 5.87
CA TRP A 86 12.97 -10.34 5.50
C TRP A 86 12.62 -11.55 4.62
N ILE A 87 13.41 -11.80 3.58
CA ILE A 87 13.24 -12.96 2.69
C ILE A 87 13.36 -14.28 3.47
N ARG A 88 14.39 -14.43 4.30
CA ARG A 88 14.55 -15.62 5.16
C ARG A 88 13.36 -15.82 6.10
N ARG A 89 12.84 -14.72 6.67
CA ARG A 89 11.67 -14.76 7.54
C ARG A 89 10.42 -15.23 6.79
N ILE A 90 10.15 -14.72 5.58
CA ILE A 90 9.02 -15.20 4.78
C ILE A 90 9.15 -16.71 4.57
N ARG A 91 10.29 -17.19 4.09
CA ARG A 91 10.53 -18.62 3.85
C ARG A 91 10.33 -19.48 5.11
N SER A 92 10.80 -19.03 6.26
CA SER A 92 10.73 -19.80 7.50
C SER A 92 9.31 -20.02 8.03
N VAL A 93 8.38 -19.09 7.75
CA VAL A 93 7.00 -19.13 8.25
C VAL A 93 5.97 -19.52 7.19
N THR A 94 6.39 -19.73 5.94
CA THR A 94 5.51 -20.05 4.81
C THR A 94 5.84 -21.44 4.28
N ARG A 95 5.37 -22.48 4.97
CA ARG A 95 5.76 -23.88 4.69
C ARG A 95 5.07 -24.48 3.47
N ASN A 96 3.80 -24.08 3.21
CA ASN A 96 2.95 -24.64 2.14
C ASN A 96 2.79 -23.63 0.98
N TRP A 97 3.86 -22.92 0.65
CA TRP A 97 3.88 -21.99 -0.46
C TRP A 97 4.41 -22.69 -1.72
N ASN A 98 3.56 -22.81 -2.74
CA ASN A 98 3.92 -23.40 -4.01
C ASN A 98 3.18 -22.65 -5.13
N ILE A 99 3.88 -21.72 -5.80
CA ILE A 99 3.32 -20.90 -6.88
C ILE A 99 2.86 -21.76 -8.06
N ASP A 100 3.62 -22.77 -8.45
CA ASP A 100 3.28 -23.61 -9.62
C ASP A 100 1.97 -24.34 -9.36
N HIS A 101 1.78 -24.87 -8.15
CA HIS A 101 0.54 -25.53 -7.76
C HIS A 101 -0.66 -24.53 -7.74
N PHE A 102 -0.47 -23.31 -7.27
CA PHE A 102 -1.52 -22.29 -7.32
C PHE A 102 -1.86 -21.93 -8.76
N GLN A 103 -0.86 -21.75 -9.62
CA GLN A 103 -1.04 -21.41 -11.02
C GLN A 103 -1.76 -22.52 -11.77
N GLU A 104 -1.38 -23.77 -11.57
CA GLU A 104 -2.06 -24.93 -12.13
C GLU A 104 -3.53 -24.97 -11.76
N ARG A 105 -3.86 -24.80 -10.47
CA ARG A 105 -5.24 -24.86 -9.96
C ARG A 105 -6.11 -23.69 -10.41
N LEU A 106 -5.50 -22.58 -10.77
CA LEU A 106 -6.21 -21.39 -11.25
C LEU A 106 -6.24 -21.30 -12.79
N SER A 107 -5.49 -22.13 -13.51
CA SER A 107 -5.36 -22.07 -14.99
C SER A 107 -6.68 -22.21 -15.74
N SER A 108 -7.64 -22.97 -15.19
CA SER A 108 -8.96 -23.19 -15.80
C SER A 108 -10.01 -22.16 -15.41
N ILE A 109 -9.65 -21.17 -14.58
CA ILE A 109 -10.62 -20.18 -14.11
C ILE A 109 -10.78 -19.06 -15.15
N LYS A 110 -11.93 -19.02 -15.79
CA LYS A 110 -12.27 -17.94 -16.74
C LYS A 110 -12.28 -16.59 -16.01
N GLY A 111 -11.80 -15.55 -16.70
CA GLY A 111 -11.71 -14.20 -16.16
C GLY A 111 -10.44 -13.91 -15.35
N LEU A 112 -9.52 -14.89 -15.19
CA LEU A 112 -8.18 -14.67 -14.69
C LEU A 112 -7.16 -14.72 -15.82
N ARG A 113 -6.34 -13.68 -15.93
CA ARG A 113 -5.20 -13.64 -16.84
C ARG A 113 -3.93 -13.32 -16.06
N ILE A 114 -2.94 -14.22 -16.15
CA ILE A 114 -1.66 -14.01 -15.44
C ILE A 114 -0.99 -12.73 -15.92
N GLN A 115 -0.41 -11.96 -14.99
CA GLN A 115 0.37 -10.77 -15.33
C GLN A 115 1.74 -11.14 -15.89
N GLU A 116 2.41 -10.16 -16.48
CA GLU A 116 3.72 -10.27 -17.10
C GLU A 116 4.76 -10.83 -16.10
N LYS A 117 5.80 -11.48 -16.62
CA LYS A 117 6.83 -12.15 -15.81
C LYS A 117 7.54 -11.19 -14.82
N ASP A 118 7.73 -9.94 -15.20
CA ASP A 118 8.35 -8.91 -14.33
C ASP A 118 7.44 -8.42 -13.18
N LYS A 119 6.15 -8.82 -13.19
CA LYS A 119 5.18 -8.62 -12.11
C LYS A 119 5.13 -9.77 -11.12
N GLN A 120 5.76 -10.89 -11.44
CA GLN A 120 5.83 -12.10 -10.62
C GLN A 120 7.11 -12.11 -9.79
N ASN A 121 7.11 -12.78 -8.63
CA ASN A 121 8.32 -13.13 -7.90
C ASN A 121 8.10 -14.39 -7.06
N GLU A 122 9.14 -14.88 -6.35
CA GLU A 122 9.09 -16.09 -5.52
C GLU A 122 7.89 -16.15 -4.56
N PHE A 123 7.40 -14.97 -4.10
CA PHE A 123 6.32 -14.87 -3.10
C PHE A 123 5.10 -14.11 -3.62
N LYS A 124 5.01 -13.88 -4.93
CA LYS A 124 3.89 -13.14 -5.51
C LYS A 124 3.46 -13.76 -6.83
N LEU A 125 2.20 -14.20 -6.88
CA LEU A 125 1.53 -14.65 -8.10
C LEU A 125 0.40 -13.65 -8.41
N SER A 126 0.54 -12.93 -9.53
CA SER A 126 -0.31 -11.80 -9.89
C SER A 126 -1.14 -12.09 -11.14
N TYR A 127 -2.42 -11.72 -11.08
CA TYR A 127 -3.38 -11.84 -12.16
C TYR A 127 -4.06 -10.50 -12.46
N TYR A 128 -4.44 -10.33 -13.71
CA TYR A 128 -5.52 -9.42 -14.10
C TYR A 128 -6.85 -10.14 -13.90
N VAL A 129 -7.87 -9.40 -13.49
CA VAL A 129 -9.25 -9.88 -13.39
C VAL A 129 -10.08 -9.15 -14.42
N ASP A 130 -10.79 -9.90 -15.27
CA ASP A 130 -11.62 -9.32 -16.32
C ASP A 130 -12.76 -8.49 -15.75
N GLU A 131 -13.16 -7.44 -16.50
CA GLU A 131 -14.25 -6.55 -16.16
C GLU A 131 -15.59 -7.20 -16.49
N SER A 132 -16.06 -8.12 -15.65
CA SER A 132 -17.39 -8.70 -15.76
C SER A 132 -18.21 -8.36 -14.50
N GLU A 133 -19.53 -8.41 -14.60
CA GLU A 133 -20.44 -8.22 -13.46
C GLU A 133 -20.18 -9.21 -12.30
N GLY A 134 -19.38 -10.25 -12.55
CA GLY A 134 -19.00 -11.27 -11.58
C GLY A 134 -17.64 -11.10 -10.91
N SER A 135 -16.95 -9.96 -11.05
CA SER A 135 -15.57 -9.81 -10.53
C SER A 135 -15.48 -10.09 -9.02
N SER A 136 -16.45 -9.65 -8.21
CA SER A 136 -16.49 -9.95 -6.76
C SER A 136 -16.70 -11.44 -6.47
N GLN A 137 -17.53 -12.14 -7.28
CA GLN A 137 -17.73 -13.59 -7.15
C GLN A 137 -16.47 -14.36 -7.55
N LEU A 138 -15.79 -13.91 -8.61
CA LEU A 138 -14.53 -14.49 -9.06
C LEU A 138 -13.45 -14.37 -7.98
N VAL A 139 -13.28 -13.20 -7.37
CA VAL A 139 -12.36 -12.97 -6.25
C VAL A 139 -12.68 -13.88 -5.06
N ARG A 140 -13.96 -14.03 -4.70
CA ARG A 140 -14.38 -14.97 -3.63
C ARG A 140 -14.02 -16.40 -3.98
N LYS A 141 -14.33 -16.86 -5.20
CA LYS A 141 -14.00 -18.21 -5.67
C LYS A 141 -12.50 -18.50 -5.61
N VAL A 142 -11.67 -17.56 -6.12
CA VAL A 142 -10.22 -17.69 -6.03
C VAL A 142 -9.75 -17.73 -4.58
N THR A 143 -10.29 -16.86 -3.74
CA THR A 143 -9.96 -16.81 -2.31
C THR A 143 -10.24 -18.14 -1.61
N GLU A 144 -11.37 -18.78 -1.91
CA GLU A 144 -11.73 -20.08 -1.35
C GLU A 144 -10.80 -21.20 -1.83
N ILE A 145 -10.46 -21.21 -3.13
CA ILE A 145 -9.52 -22.18 -3.70
C ILE A 145 -8.17 -22.04 -3.00
N ILE A 146 -7.62 -20.82 -2.93
CA ILE A 146 -6.32 -20.58 -2.31
C ILE A 146 -6.32 -20.94 -0.82
N LYS A 147 -7.38 -20.63 -0.07
CA LYS A 147 -7.52 -21.03 1.34
C LYS A 147 -7.50 -22.53 1.55
N ARG A 148 -8.07 -23.32 0.61
CA ARG A 148 -8.04 -24.79 0.66
C ARG A 148 -6.65 -25.34 0.33
N LEU A 149 -5.91 -24.70 -0.57
CA LEU A 149 -4.58 -25.13 -0.98
C LEU A 149 -3.50 -24.77 0.06
N SER A 150 -3.60 -23.60 0.67
CA SER A 150 -2.63 -23.15 1.67
C SER A 150 -3.25 -22.22 2.70
N LYS A 151 -3.07 -22.55 3.98
CA LYS A 151 -3.43 -21.67 5.11
C LYS A 151 -2.48 -20.46 5.20
N ASP A 152 -1.30 -20.58 4.63
CA ASP A 152 -0.26 -19.54 4.66
C ASP A 152 -0.42 -18.50 3.54
N ALA A 153 -1.33 -18.74 2.59
CA ALA A 153 -1.61 -17.82 1.49
C ALA A 153 -2.75 -16.86 1.79
N THR A 154 -2.72 -15.71 1.17
CA THR A 154 -3.81 -14.71 1.15
C THR A 154 -3.98 -14.15 -0.25
N VAL A 155 -5.19 -13.67 -0.54
CA VAL A 155 -5.53 -13.00 -1.79
C VAL A 155 -5.74 -11.53 -1.50
N VAL A 156 -5.10 -10.68 -2.29
CA VAL A 156 -5.24 -9.22 -2.24
C VAL A 156 -5.82 -8.76 -3.56
N TYR A 157 -6.94 -8.05 -3.51
CA TYR A 157 -7.60 -7.49 -4.68
C TYR A 157 -7.52 -5.97 -4.65
N SER A 158 -7.25 -5.38 -5.82
CA SER A 158 -7.21 -3.94 -6.00
C SER A 158 -7.65 -3.53 -7.40
N VAL A 159 -8.06 -2.27 -7.55
CA VAL A 159 -8.45 -1.69 -8.83
C VAL A 159 -7.49 -0.57 -9.18
N ASN A 160 -6.89 -0.64 -10.35
CA ASN A 160 -6.14 0.46 -10.95
C ASN A 160 -7.08 1.20 -11.91
N GLU A 161 -7.72 2.27 -11.42
CA GLU A 161 -8.68 3.05 -12.21
C GLU A 161 -8.04 3.78 -13.39
N THR A 162 -6.75 4.16 -13.28
CA THR A 162 -6.06 4.88 -14.35
C THR A 162 -5.96 4.04 -15.61
N GLN A 163 -5.63 2.77 -15.45
CA GLN A 163 -5.52 1.79 -16.52
C GLN A 163 -6.81 0.99 -16.74
N ASN A 164 -7.82 1.22 -15.91
CA ASN A 164 -9.06 0.45 -15.86
C ASN A 164 -8.82 -1.06 -15.74
N VAL A 165 -7.88 -1.47 -14.91
CA VAL A 165 -7.55 -2.89 -14.69
C VAL A 165 -7.79 -3.30 -13.24
N ARG A 166 -8.25 -4.51 -13.07
CA ARG A 166 -8.44 -5.16 -11.77
C ARG A 166 -7.29 -6.13 -11.53
N LEU A 167 -6.70 -6.04 -10.37
CA LEU A 167 -5.49 -6.77 -9.99
C LEU A 167 -5.82 -7.73 -8.85
N LEU A 168 -5.31 -8.95 -8.93
CA LEU A 168 -5.41 -9.95 -7.89
C LEU A 168 -4.03 -10.54 -7.65
N ASP A 169 -3.53 -10.35 -6.43
CA ASP A 169 -2.25 -10.88 -5.99
C ASP A 169 -2.47 -12.00 -4.97
N ILE A 170 -1.80 -13.13 -5.18
CA ILE A 170 -1.70 -14.21 -4.20
C ILE A 170 -0.35 -14.08 -3.53
N LEU A 171 -0.36 -13.95 -2.21
CA LEU A 171 0.81 -13.64 -1.39
C LEU A 171 0.85 -14.57 -0.17
N PRO A 172 2.03 -14.83 0.41
CA PRO A 172 2.09 -15.36 1.77
C PRO A 172 1.41 -14.37 2.74
N ARG A 173 0.64 -14.87 3.70
CA ARG A 173 0.06 -14.04 4.78
C ARG A 173 1.13 -13.30 5.58
N SER A 174 2.35 -13.85 5.61
CA SER A 174 3.53 -13.26 6.24
C SER A 174 4.17 -12.14 5.43
N ALA A 175 3.78 -11.92 4.16
CA ALA A 175 4.43 -11.00 3.22
C ALA A 175 3.43 -10.09 2.53
N THR A 176 2.79 -9.21 3.30
CA THR A 176 1.83 -8.18 2.83
C THR A 176 2.35 -6.78 3.12
N LYS A 177 1.74 -5.74 2.54
CA LYS A 177 2.03 -4.33 2.88
C LYS A 177 2.08 -4.11 4.41
N LEU A 178 1.10 -4.67 5.15
CA LEU A 178 1.04 -4.56 6.60
C LEU A 178 2.20 -5.26 7.30
N THR A 179 2.47 -6.52 6.94
CA THR A 179 3.50 -7.32 7.64
C THR A 179 4.90 -6.80 7.36
N GLY A 180 5.18 -6.29 6.15
CA GLY A 180 6.42 -5.60 5.83
C GLY A 180 6.61 -4.31 6.64
N LEU A 181 5.55 -3.50 6.76
CA LEU A 181 5.58 -2.29 7.59
C LEU A 181 5.75 -2.62 9.08
N GLU A 182 5.08 -3.66 9.60
CA GLU A 182 5.23 -4.12 10.98
C GLU A 182 6.65 -4.66 11.28
N TYR A 183 7.29 -5.30 10.30
CA TYR A 183 8.68 -5.70 10.44
C TYR A 183 9.60 -4.48 10.61
N ILE A 184 9.47 -3.46 9.78
CA ILE A 184 10.24 -2.20 9.90
C ILE A 184 9.92 -1.51 11.23
N ARG A 185 8.64 -1.42 11.62
CA ARG A 185 8.21 -0.80 12.88
C ARG A 185 8.91 -1.44 14.07
N LYS A 186 8.90 -2.78 14.15
CA LYS A 186 9.55 -3.53 15.24
C LYS A 186 11.05 -3.35 15.24
N ARG A 187 11.71 -3.39 14.08
CA ARG A 187 13.16 -3.16 13.92
C ARG A 187 13.57 -1.77 14.40
N LEU A 188 12.74 -0.76 14.15
CA LEU A 188 12.96 0.61 14.61
C LEU A 188 12.46 0.86 16.05
N ARG A 189 11.92 -0.15 16.72
CA ARG A 189 11.36 -0.08 18.09
C ARG A 189 10.29 1.00 18.25
N LEU A 190 9.47 1.20 17.22
CA LEU A 190 8.40 2.19 17.21
C LEU A 190 7.10 1.64 17.80
N LYS A 191 6.30 2.52 18.39
CA LYS A 191 4.91 2.22 18.76
C LYS A 191 4.00 2.39 17.53
N LYS A 192 2.80 1.79 17.54
CA LYS A 192 1.83 1.96 16.43
C LYS A 192 1.47 3.43 16.20
N GLN A 193 1.33 4.21 17.26
CA GLN A 193 1.01 5.64 17.21
C GLN A 193 2.10 6.53 16.62
N ASP A 194 3.33 6.01 16.44
CA ASP A 194 4.42 6.72 15.79
C ASP A 194 4.32 6.63 14.26
N ILE A 195 3.45 5.74 13.74
CA ILE A 195 3.24 5.52 12.31
C ILE A 195 1.95 6.20 11.86
N ILE A 196 2.06 6.96 10.79
CA ILE A 196 0.93 7.48 10.03
C ILE A 196 0.94 6.73 8.70
N TYR A 197 -0.09 5.92 8.43
CA TYR A 197 -0.23 5.20 7.18
C TYR A 197 -1.15 5.96 6.23
N CYS A 198 -0.75 6.05 4.94
CA CYS A 198 -1.53 6.72 3.90
C CYS A 198 -1.80 5.76 2.74
N GLY A 199 -3.04 5.70 2.28
CA GLY A 199 -3.46 4.83 1.19
C GLY A 199 -4.71 5.31 0.46
N ASP A 200 -5.09 4.62 -0.62
CA ASP A 200 -6.26 4.94 -1.42
C ASP A 200 -7.07 3.72 -1.89
N SER A 201 -6.50 2.52 -1.83
CA SER A 201 -7.04 1.35 -2.54
C SER A 201 -7.22 0.10 -1.67
N GLY A 202 -7.81 -0.96 -2.24
CA GLY A 202 -8.13 -2.19 -1.53
C GLY A 202 -6.93 -2.90 -0.91
N ASN A 203 -5.74 -2.80 -1.52
CA ASN A 203 -4.51 -3.40 -0.98
C ASN A 203 -3.95 -2.65 0.25
N ASP A 204 -4.50 -1.46 0.56
CA ASP A 204 -4.18 -0.65 1.74
C ASP A 204 -5.11 -0.94 2.92
N THR A 205 -6.20 -1.69 2.70
CA THR A 205 -7.21 -1.93 3.74
C THR A 205 -6.61 -2.51 5.02
N LEU A 206 -5.70 -3.46 4.91
CA LEU A 206 -5.05 -4.07 6.08
C LEU A 206 -4.26 -3.06 6.93
N PRO A 207 -3.31 -2.29 6.36
CA PRO A 207 -2.58 -1.28 7.14
C PRO A 207 -3.46 -0.11 7.58
N LEU A 208 -4.45 0.34 6.78
CA LEU A 208 -5.38 1.41 7.15
C LEU A 208 -6.25 1.03 8.36
N THR A 209 -6.54 -0.25 8.55
CA THR A 209 -7.41 -0.75 9.64
C THR A 209 -6.65 -1.53 10.71
N PHE A 210 -5.33 -1.33 10.82
CA PHE A 210 -4.49 -2.04 11.80
C PHE A 210 -4.37 -1.32 13.16
N GLY A 211 -4.78 -0.08 13.23
CA GLY A 211 -4.68 0.75 14.45
C GLY A 211 -3.49 1.71 14.43
N TYR A 212 -2.88 1.97 13.28
CA TYR A 212 -2.07 3.16 13.03
C TYR A 212 -2.96 4.40 12.97
N LYS A 213 -2.38 5.60 13.07
CA LYS A 213 -3.03 6.79 12.51
C LYS A 213 -3.08 6.61 11.00
N SER A 214 -4.26 6.65 10.42
CA SER A 214 -4.47 6.27 9.02
C SER A 214 -5.12 7.40 8.24
N ILE A 215 -4.58 7.71 7.07
CA ILE A 215 -5.07 8.74 6.16
C ILE A 215 -5.53 8.04 4.87
N LEU A 216 -6.81 8.13 4.58
CA LEU A 216 -7.37 7.73 3.31
C LEU A 216 -7.56 8.97 2.46
N VAL A 217 -6.85 9.07 1.32
CA VAL A 217 -6.91 10.26 0.46
C VAL A 217 -8.26 10.39 -0.21
N ARG A 218 -8.65 11.63 -0.58
CA ARG A 218 -9.99 11.95 -1.10
C ARG A 218 -10.35 11.17 -2.35
N ASN A 219 -9.39 10.87 -3.20
CA ASN A 219 -9.59 10.12 -4.45
C ASN A 219 -9.76 8.61 -4.28
N ALA A 220 -9.71 8.07 -3.07
CA ALA A 220 -10.12 6.69 -2.82
C ALA A 220 -11.57 6.47 -3.25
N ILE A 221 -11.86 5.31 -3.86
CA ILE A 221 -13.21 4.99 -4.34
C ILE A 221 -14.20 4.78 -3.17
N PRO A 222 -15.51 5.00 -3.39
CA PRO A 222 -16.52 4.88 -2.35
C PRO A 222 -16.49 3.54 -1.62
N GLU A 223 -16.30 2.44 -2.34
CA GLU A 223 -16.24 1.08 -1.78
C GLU A 223 -15.10 0.93 -0.77
N VAL A 224 -13.93 1.45 -1.07
CA VAL A 224 -12.77 1.43 -0.15
C VAL A 224 -13.04 2.30 1.07
N LYS A 225 -13.62 3.50 0.88
CA LYS A 225 -13.98 4.41 2.00
C LYS A 225 -14.96 3.74 2.96
N ASN A 226 -15.98 3.06 2.43
CA ASN A 226 -16.98 2.36 3.22
C ASN A 226 -16.35 1.18 3.96
N THR A 227 -15.64 0.31 3.26
CA THR A 227 -14.97 -0.86 3.83
C THR A 227 -14.01 -0.48 4.96
N VAL A 228 -13.14 0.53 4.74
CA VAL A 228 -12.18 0.97 5.76
C VAL A 228 -12.87 1.57 6.97
N ARG A 229 -13.97 2.35 6.76
CA ARG A 229 -14.76 2.92 7.85
C ARG A 229 -15.44 1.83 8.69
N GLU A 230 -16.13 0.89 8.04
CA GLU A 230 -16.83 -0.22 8.70
C GLU A 230 -15.86 -1.07 9.53
N ILE A 231 -14.74 -1.50 8.96
CA ILE A 231 -13.73 -2.28 9.69
C ILE A 231 -13.15 -1.48 10.85
N SER A 232 -12.88 -0.18 10.66
CA SER A 232 -12.35 0.68 11.73
C SER A 232 -13.35 0.86 12.87
N GLN A 233 -14.64 0.96 12.56
CA GLN A 233 -15.71 1.04 13.54
C GLN A 233 -15.84 -0.28 14.31
N GLN A 234 -15.88 -1.43 13.62
CA GLN A 234 -15.94 -2.76 14.24
C GLN A 234 -14.77 -3.02 15.19
N LYS A 235 -13.59 -2.48 14.87
CA LYS A 235 -12.38 -2.61 15.69
C LYS A 235 -12.24 -1.54 16.78
N GLY A 236 -13.15 -0.58 16.88
CA GLY A 236 -13.06 0.54 17.85
C GLY A 236 -11.88 1.48 17.62
N ILE A 237 -11.42 1.62 16.36
CA ILE A 237 -10.27 2.47 15.98
C ILE A 237 -10.64 3.59 15.01
N LEU A 238 -11.90 3.96 14.94
CA LEU A 238 -12.38 4.98 13.99
C LEU A 238 -11.71 6.33 14.20
N ASP A 239 -11.37 6.69 15.43
CA ASP A 239 -10.66 7.93 15.78
C ASP A 239 -9.24 8.00 15.19
N ASN A 240 -8.67 6.86 14.83
CA ASN A 240 -7.40 6.79 14.14
C ASN A 240 -7.51 6.95 12.61
N LEU A 241 -8.73 6.98 12.06
CA LEU A 241 -8.95 7.11 10.62
C LEU A 241 -9.31 8.55 10.25
N TYR A 242 -8.57 9.12 9.32
CA TYR A 242 -8.92 10.37 8.67
C TYR A 242 -9.15 10.15 7.18
N ILE A 243 -10.30 10.54 6.67
CA ILE A 243 -10.62 10.54 5.24
C ILE A 243 -10.52 12.00 4.78
N ALA A 244 -9.58 12.28 3.87
CA ALA A 244 -9.35 13.62 3.37
C ALA A 244 -10.56 14.13 2.56
N LYS A 245 -10.86 15.42 2.73
CA LYS A 245 -12.03 16.09 2.12
C LYS A 245 -11.65 17.31 1.28
N GLY A 246 -10.44 17.82 1.51
CA GLY A 246 -9.98 19.13 1.08
C GLY A 246 -10.19 20.17 2.19
N CYS A 247 -9.20 21.03 2.39
CA CYS A 247 -9.29 22.16 3.32
C CYS A 247 -8.41 23.33 2.83
N LYS A 248 -8.95 24.53 2.85
CA LYS A 248 -8.25 25.75 2.36
C LYS A 248 -7.69 25.53 0.95
N LYS A 249 -6.35 25.62 0.74
CA LYS A 249 -5.69 25.41 -0.55
C LYS A 249 -5.45 23.94 -0.90
N LEU A 250 -5.68 23.02 0.03
CA LEU A 250 -5.51 21.59 -0.16
C LEU A 250 -6.80 20.98 -0.74
N ASN A 251 -6.73 20.33 -1.90
CA ASN A 251 -7.90 19.71 -2.52
C ASN A 251 -8.22 18.30 -1.97
N GLY A 252 -7.34 17.74 -1.13
CA GLY A 252 -7.49 16.44 -0.50
C GLY A 252 -7.10 15.24 -1.34
N HIS A 253 -6.76 15.44 -2.62
CA HIS A 253 -6.34 14.36 -3.51
C HIS A 253 -4.83 14.10 -3.36
N TYR A 254 -4.43 12.83 -3.48
CA TYR A 254 -3.01 12.42 -3.49
C TYR A 254 -2.24 12.99 -2.28
N VAL A 255 -1.03 13.51 -2.53
CA VAL A 255 -0.16 14.11 -1.53
C VAL A 255 -0.84 15.25 -0.75
N SER A 256 -1.78 15.97 -1.36
CA SER A 256 -2.58 17.00 -0.70
C SER A 256 -3.41 16.42 0.44
N GLY A 257 -4.06 15.28 0.23
CA GLY A 257 -4.79 14.56 1.27
C GLY A 257 -3.88 14.02 2.39
N ILE A 258 -2.65 13.64 2.06
CA ILE A 258 -1.64 13.25 3.05
C ILE A 258 -1.30 14.46 3.94
N ILE A 259 -1.02 15.64 3.38
CA ILE A 259 -0.72 16.86 4.13
C ILE A 259 -1.89 17.22 5.04
N GLU A 260 -3.12 17.20 4.53
CA GLU A 260 -4.35 17.47 5.28
C GLU A 260 -4.47 16.55 6.51
N GLY A 261 -4.28 15.25 6.31
CA GLY A 261 -4.33 14.26 7.39
C GLY A 261 -3.20 14.40 8.41
N LEU A 262 -1.98 14.75 7.97
CA LEU A 262 -0.86 15.03 8.87
C LEU A 262 -1.13 16.26 9.76
N ILE A 263 -1.78 17.29 9.22
CA ILE A 263 -2.24 18.46 10.01
C ILE A 263 -3.31 18.01 11.01
N LYS A 264 -4.30 17.24 10.58
CA LYS A 264 -5.38 16.72 11.43
C LYS A 264 -4.85 15.91 12.62
N PHE A 265 -3.80 15.14 12.42
CA PHE A 265 -3.17 14.34 13.48
C PHE A 265 -2.13 15.13 14.32
N GLY A 266 -1.98 16.44 14.09
CA GLY A 266 -1.01 17.27 14.82
C GLY A 266 0.45 16.91 14.55
N VAL A 267 0.73 16.36 13.37
CA VAL A 267 2.10 16.05 12.89
C VAL A 267 2.68 17.26 12.20
N LEU A 268 1.85 17.97 11.43
CA LEU A 268 2.19 19.22 10.77
C LEU A 268 1.38 20.38 11.36
N PRO A 269 1.96 21.58 11.47
CA PRO A 269 1.22 22.76 11.90
C PRO A 269 0.21 23.22 10.83
N PRO A 270 -0.92 23.86 11.25
CA PRO A 270 -2.01 24.29 10.35
C PRO A 270 -1.59 25.24 9.22
N ARG A 271 -0.54 26.04 9.40
CA ARG A 271 0.01 26.94 8.38
C ARG A 271 0.35 26.27 7.04
N TYR A 272 0.54 24.94 7.04
CA TYR A 272 0.82 24.21 5.80
C TYR A 272 -0.42 23.99 4.92
N ALA A 273 -1.62 24.30 5.40
CA ALA A 273 -2.83 24.34 4.59
C ALA A 273 -3.11 25.72 3.98
N GLU A 274 -2.41 26.74 4.43
CA GLU A 274 -2.50 28.15 3.98
C GLU A 274 -1.66 28.41 2.74
#